data_63f6920a3b218d4b0bb806786ce3bff6
#
_entry.id   63f6920a3b218d4b0bb806786ce3bff6
#
_cell.length_a   1.000
_cell.length_b   1.000
_cell.length_c   1.000
_cell.angle_alpha   90.00
_cell.angle_beta   90.00
_cell.angle_gamma   90.00
#
_symmetry.space_group_name_H-M   'P 1'
#
loop_
_entity.id
_entity.type
_entity.pdbx_description
1 polymer ?
#
loop_
_entity_poly.entity_id
_entity_poly.type
_entity_poly.pdbx_seq_one_letter_code
_entity_poly.pdbx_strand_id
1 'polypeptide(L)'
;MSPQSRETAMNTTTAPRSAQALPAGTPAAARTALRLLQRLQHGHLTVQLPDGTLQHFGHGNGPSAAITFKNWNVCSAALRSGDIGFAESYIAGDWTTPHLTDLLKLFIANRQQVEGVIYGTWAGRLLYRIKHLLNRNTRANSQKNIHAHYDLGNAFYALWLDDTMNYSSAWFEGDAGGDMRTAQLAKVRRALRMAGVQPGDRVLEIGCGWGALAEMATTEFGATLTGVTLSTEQLAFA
;
A
#
# COMPACT_ATOMS: atom_id res chain seq x y z
N MET A 1 22.44 -59.05 15.83
CA MET A 1 22.71 -58.74 14.41
C MET A 1 21.36 -58.26 13.80
N SER A 2 21.18 -56.96 13.69
CA SER A 2 19.99 -56.38 13.04
C SER A 2 20.47 -55.56 11.85
N PRO A 3 19.84 -55.66 10.68
CA PRO A 3 20.25 -54.92 9.49
C PRO A 3 19.71 -53.47 9.52
N GLN A 4 20.62 -52.52 9.30
CA GLN A 4 20.33 -51.12 9.12
C GLN A 4 19.65 -50.90 7.75
N SER A 5 18.46 -50.38 7.75
CA SER A 5 17.76 -49.88 6.56
C SER A 5 18.40 -48.57 6.13
N ARG A 6 19.02 -48.54 4.95
CA ARG A 6 19.45 -47.30 4.27
C ARG A 6 18.24 -46.62 3.67
N GLU A 7 17.86 -45.51 4.23
CA GLU A 7 16.91 -44.55 3.61
C GLU A 7 17.63 -43.82 2.48
N THR A 8 17.21 -44.08 1.25
CA THR A 8 17.70 -43.42 0.05
C THR A 8 16.97 -42.09 -0.05
N ALA A 9 17.64 -40.99 0.30
CA ALA A 9 17.12 -39.64 0.07
C ALA A 9 16.98 -39.40 -1.44
N MET A 10 15.75 -39.37 -1.93
CA MET A 10 15.44 -38.89 -3.29
C MET A 10 15.70 -37.41 -3.37
N ASN A 11 16.81 -37.04 -3.98
CA ASN A 11 17.17 -35.69 -4.35
C ASN A 11 16.30 -35.27 -5.54
N THR A 12 15.13 -34.70 -5.31
CA THR A 12 14.31 -34.11 -6.37
C THR A 12 14.94 -32.81 -6.82
N THR A 13 15.86 -32.87 -7.76
CA THR A 13 16.35 -31.73 -8.52
C THR A 13 15.19 -31.20 -9.37
N THR A 14 14.53 -30.16 -8.92
CA THR A 14 13.48 -29.48 -9.69
C THR A 14 14.14 -28.81 -10.89
N ALA A 15 14.00 -29.39 -12.06
CA ALA A 15 14.46 -28.80 -13.31
C ALA A 15 13.83 -27.39 -13.51
N PRO A 16 14.58 -26.43 -14.13
CA PRO A 16 14.03 -25.11 -14.42
C PRO A 16 12.80 -25.26 -15.32
N ARG A 17 11.62 -24.83 -14.82
CA ARG A 17 10.38 -24.84 -15.60
C ARG A 17 10.60 -23.98 -16.84
N SER A 18 10.57 -24.62 -18.02
CA SER A 18 10.58 -23.95 -19.32
C SER A 18 9.48 -22.88 -19.35
N ALA A 19 9.84 -21.68 -19.80
CA ALA A 19 8.88 -20.61 -20.02
C ALA A 19 7.77 -21.14 -20.95
N GLN A 20 6.56 -21.30 -20.40
CA GLN A 20 5.42 -21.73 -21.19
C GLN A 20 5.15 -20.68 -22.29
N ALA A 21 4.93 -21.14 -23.52
CA ALA A 21 4.61 -20.26 -24.63
C ALA A 21 3.33 -19.45 -24.31
N LEU A 22 3.36 -18.16 -24.61
CA LEU A 22 2.20 -17.31 -24.43
C LEU A 22 1.13 -17.64 -25.49
N PRO A 23 -0.16 -17.50 -25.16
CA PRO A 23 -1.26 -17.73 -26.10
C PRO A 23 -1.11 -16.90 -27.38
N ALA A 24 -1.53 -17.46 -28.51
CA ALA A 24 -1.59 -16.73 -29.77
C ALA A 24 -2.50 -15.49 -29.61
N GLY A 25 -2.06 -14.33 -30.11
CA GLY A 25 -2.81 -13.09 -29.98
C GLY A 25 -2.58 -12.31 -28.67
N THR A 26 -1.71 -12.76 -27.77
CA THR A 26 -1.36 -11.99 -26.56
C THR A 26 -0.90 -10.56 -26.93
N PRO A 27 -1.53 -9.48 -26.40
CA PRO A 27 -1.16 -8.10 -26.71
C PRO A 27 0.28 -7.77 -26.33
N ALA A 28 0.89 -6.78 -26.98
CA ALA A 28 2.27 -6.37 -26.70
C ALA A 28 2.47 -5.91 -25.25
N ALA A 29 1.49 -5.16 -24.70
CA ALA A 29 1.50 -4.75 -23.31
C ALA A 29 1.51 -5.97 -22.35
N ALA A 30 0.69 -6.98 -22.62
CA ALA A 30 0.66 -8.20 -21.81
C ALA A 30 1.99 -8.96 -21.87
N ARG A 31 2.58 -9.12 -23.07
CA ARG A 31 3.91 -9.73 -23.22
C ARG A 31 4.97 -9.00 -22.41
N THR A 32 4.93 -7.66 -22.41
CA THR A 32 5.85 -6.84 -21.62
C THR A 32 5.63 -7.04 -20.12
N ALA A 33 4.39 -6.94 -19.65
CA ALA A 33 4.05 -7.13 -18.23
C ALA A 33 4.44 -8.53 -17.72
N LEU A 34 4.14 -9.59 -18.48
CA LEU A 34 4.51 -10.95 -18.11
C LEU A 34 6.04 -11.18 -18.08
N ARG A 35 6.79 -10.52 -19.00
CA ARG A 35 8.27 -10.53 -18.90
C ARG A 35 8.79 -9.84 -17.65
N LEU A 36 8.11 -8.82 -17.13
CA LEU A 36 8.47 -8.18 -15.87
C LEU A 36 8.27 -9.14 -14.70
N LEU A 37 7.18 -9.90 -14.69
CA LEU A 37 6.92 -10.90 -13.66
C LEU A 37 7.99 -12.02 -13.64
N GLN A 38 8.66 -12.31 -14.74
CA GLN A 38 9.78 -13.24 -14.78
C GLN A 38 10.98 -12.79 -13.91
N ARG A 39 11.03 -11.52 -13.52
CA ARG A 39 12.10 -10.96 -12.68
C ARG A 39 11.84 -11.09 -11.19
N LEU A 40 10.71 -11.62 -10.78
CA LEU A 40 10.42 -11.89 -9.37
C LEU A 40 11.47 -12.87 -8.81
N GLN A 41 12.15 -12.47 -7.73
CA GLN A 41 13.22 -13.23 -7.09
C GLN A 41 12.80 -13.82 -5.75
N HIS A 42 11.76 -13.23 -5.12
CA HIS A 42 11.31 -13.59 -3.79
C HIS A 42 9.86 -14.07 -3.83
N GLY A 43 9.65 -15.36 -3.56
CA GLY A 43 8.31 -15.95 -3.49
C GLY A 43 7.77 -16.42 -4.84
N HIS A 44 6.48 -16.73 -4.89
CA HIS A 44 5.83 -17.38 -6.03
C HIS A 44 4.53 -16.68 -6.41
N LEU A 45 4.34 -16.43 -7.70
CA LEU A 45 3.11 -15.89 -8.26
C LEU A 45 2.52 -16.86 -9.29
N THR A 46 1.28 -17.27 -9.08
CA THR A 46 0.49 -17.97 -10.09
C THR A 46 -0.43 -16.98 -10.78
N VAL A 47 -0.32 -16.84 -12.09
CA VAL A 47 -1.16 -15.98 -12.91
C VAL A 47 -2.05 -16.85 -13.79
N GLN A 48 -3.37 -16.74 -13.65
CA GLN A 48 -4.31 -17.28 -14.61
C GLN A 48 -4.59 -16.21 -15.67
N LEU A 49 -4.30 -16.56 -16.93
CA LEU A 49 -4.51 -15.68 -18.08
C LEU A 49 -5.99 -15.69 -18.51
N PRO A 50 -6.45 -14.73 -19.35
CA PRO A 50 -7.84 -14.64 -19.78
C PRO A 50 -8.37 -15.87 -20.54
N ASP A 51 -7.49 -16.68 -21.12
CA ASP A 51 -7.84 -17.95 -21.78
C ASP A 51 -7.86 -19.16 -20.83
N GLY A 52 -7.64 -18.92 -19.52
CA GLY A 52 -7.56 -19.97 -18.49
C GLY A 52 -6.17 -20.57 -18.30
N THR A 53 -5.19 -20.27 -19.15
CA THR A 53 -3.82 -20.79 -19.02
C THR A 53 -3.19 -20.31 -17.72
N LEU A 54 -2.52 -21.22 -16.99
CA LEU A 54 -1.77 -20.89 -15.78
C LEU A 54 -0.29 -20.63 -16.12
N GLN A 55 0.24 -19.54 -15.59
CA GLN A 55 1.65 -19.18 -15.66
C GLN A 55 2.21 -19.04 -14.24
N HIS A 56 3.44 -19.48 -14.02
CA HIS A 56 4.09 -19.41 -12.72
C HIS A 56 5.36 -18.55 -12.80
N PHE A 57 5.48 -17.62 -11.88
CA PHE A 57 6.57 -16.66 -11.80
C PHE A 57 7.21 -16.68 -10.41
N GLY A 58 8.45 -16.20 -10.33
CA GLY A 58 9.19 -16.11 -9.09
C GLY A 58 9.85 -17.44 -8.68
N HIS A 59 10.75 -17.33 -7.72
CA HIS A 59 11.52 -18.43 -7.15
C HIS A 59 12.03 -18.02 -5.76
N GLY A 60 12.61 -18.98 -5.05
CA GLY A 60 13.15 -18.73 -3.71
C GLY A 60 12.07 -18.67 -2.62
N ASN A 61 12.51 -18.28 -1.43
CA ASN A 61 11.64 -18.15 -0.26
C ASN A 61 10.92 -16.79 -0.29
N GLY A 62 9.66 -16.76 0.16
CA GLY A 62 8.88 -15.54 0.24
C GLY A 62 7.39 -15.79 0.14
N PRO A 63 6.58 -14.71 0.02
CA PRO A 63 5.14 -14.81 -0.10
C PRO A 63 4.71 -15.58 -1.35
N SER A 64 3.60 -16.33 -1.24
CA SER A 64 2.97 -16.98 -2.38
C SER A 64 1.61 -16.35 -2.64
N ALA A 65 1.34 -16.01 -3.90
CA ALA A 65 0.10 -15.37 -4.29
C ALA A 65 -0.44 -15.91 -5.63
N ALA A 66 -1.73 -15.70 -5.86
CA ALA A 66 -2.38 -16.00 -7.12
C ALA A 66 -3.16 -14.77 -7.61
N ILE A 67 -3.22 -14.61 -8.93
CA ILE A 67 -3.99 -13.57 -9.60
C ILE A 67 -4.65 -14.14 -10.85
N THR A 68 -5.89 -13.77 -11.11
CA THR A 68 -6.64 -14.15 -12.30
C THR A 68 -6.89 -12.90 -13.16
N PHE A 69 -6.35 -12.84 -14.36
CA PHE A 69 -6.65 -11.82 -15.34
C PHE A 69 -7.93 -12.18 -16.08
N LYS A 70 -8.97 -11.35 -15.97
CA LYS A 70 -10.21 -11.53 -16.75
C LYS A 70 -10.06 -11.02 -18.18
N ASN A 71 -9.19 -10.02 -18.34
CA ASN A 71 -8.81 -9.45 -19.65
C ASN A 71 -7.40 -8.86 -19.57
N TRP A 72 -6.89 -8.37 -20.72
CA TRP A 72 -5.54 -7.82 -20.83
C TRP A 72 -5.39 -6.35 -20.41
N ASN A 73 -6.49 -5.67 -20.02
CA ASN A 73 -6.45 -4.25 -19.64
C ASN A 73 -5.54 -4.01 -18.44
N VAL A 74 -5.50 -4.95 -17.47
CA VAL A 74 -4.61 -4.89 -16.29
C VAL A 74 -3.16 -4.62 -16.70
N CYS A 75 -2.67 -5.31 -17.75
CA CYS A 75 -1.29 -5.14 -18.21
C CYS A 75 -1.04 -3.74 -18.79
N SER A 76 -1.99 -3.25 -19.58
CA SER A 76 -1.92 -1.91 -20.19
C SER A 76 -2.01 -0.81 -19.14
N ALA A 77 -2.90 -0.96 -18.14
CA ALA A 77 -3.09 -0.03 -17.04
C ALA A 77 -1.83 0.04 -16.16
N ALA A 78 -1.30 -1.11 -15.76
CA ALA A 78 -0.08 -1.20 -14.95
C ALA A 78 1.14 -0.60 -15.66
N LEU A 79 1.33 -0.84 -16.95
CA LEU A 79 2.44 -0.27 -17.72
C LEU A 79 2.31 1.25 -17.91
N ARG A 80 1.09 1.78 -18.03
CA ARG A 80 0.82 3.20 -18.24
C ARG A 80 0.92 4.03 -16.96
N SER A 81 0.40 3.52 -15.86
CA SER A 81 0.21 4.28 -14.61
C SER A 81 0.76 3.57 -13.37
N GLY A 82 1.55 2.50 -13.54
CA GLY A 82 2.20 1.77 -12.45
C GLY A 82 1.18 1.14 -11.49
N ASP A 83 1.45 1.27 -10.20
CA ASP A 83 0.61 0.78 -9.10
C ASP A 83 -0.80 1.39 -9.11
N ILE A 84 -0.93 2.67 -9.45
CA ILE A 84 -2.24 3.33 -9.59
C ILE A 84 -3.08 2.65 -10.66
N GLY A 85 -2.52 2.45 -11.88
CA GLY A 85 -3.24 1.78 -12.95
C GLY A 85 -3.56 0.32 -12.63
N PHE A 86 -2.69 -0.37 -11.89
CA PHE A 86 -2.95 -1.71 -11.40
C PHE A 86 -4.13 -1.73 -10.41
N ALA A 87 -4.19 -0.78 -9.47
CA ALA A 87 -5.30 -0.64 -8.52
C ALA A 87 -6.62 -0.24 -9.20
N GLU A 88 -6.58 0.72 -10.12
CA GLU A 88 -7.76 1.11 -10.90
C GLU A 88 -8.35 -0.07 -11.70
N SER A 89 -7.48 -0.91 -12.28
CA SER A 89 -7.92 -2.11 -13.00
C SER A 89 -8.52 -3.18 -12.08
N TYR A 90 -8.12 -3.25 -10.80
CA TYR A 90 -8.78 -4.08 -9.79
C TYR A 90 -10.19 -3.58 -9.50
N ILE A 91 -10.34 -2.29 -9.27
CA ILE A 91 -11.65 -1.65 -9.02
C ILE A 91 -12.58 -1.84 -10.22
N ALA A 92 -12.04 -1.74 -11.44
CA ALA A 92 -12.77 -2.01 -12.68
C ALA A 92 -13.13 -3.51 -12.87
N GLY A 93 -12.56 -4.40 -12.06
CA GLY A 93 -12.82 -5.84 -12.14
C GLY A 93 -12.06 -6.55 -13.26
N ASP A 94 -11.02 -5.96 -13.82
CA ASP A 94 -10.20 -6.57 -14.88
C ASP A 94 -9.37 -7.77 -14.38
N TRP A 95 -9.16 -7.87 -13.07
CA TRP A 95 -8.50 -8.99 -12.42
C TRP A 95 -9.03 -9.23 -11.00
N THR A 96 -8.77 -10.43 -10.47
CA THR A 96 -9.12 -10.83 -9.12
C THR A 96 -7.98 -11.61 -8.46
N THR A 97 -8.01 -11.71 -7.14
CA THR A 97 -7.09 -12.53 -6.34
C THR A 97 -7.81 -13.11 -5.14
N PRO A 98 -7.51 -14.35 -4.71
CA PRO A 98 -8.08 -14.91 -3.49
C PRO A 98 -7.60 -14.19 -2.22
N HIS A 99 -6.36 -13.65 -2.22
CA HIS A 99 -5.75 -12.99 -1.07
C HIS A 99 -4.96 -11.77 -1.50
N LEU A 100 -5.61 -10.59 -1.47
CA LEU A 100 -5.02 -9.32 -1.90
C LEU A 100 -3.78 -8.96 -1.07
N THR A 101 -3.83 -9.19 0.24
CA THR A 101 -2.70 -8.91 1.14
C THR A 101 -1.43 -9.68 0.75
N ASP A 102 -1.56 -10.97 0.41
CA ASP A 102 -0.40 -11.80 0.05
C ASP A 102 0.16 -11.39 -1.33
N LEU A 103 -0.71 -11.01 -2.26
CA LEU A 103 -0.28 -10.44 -3.55
C LEU A 103 0.50 -9.13 -3.35
N LEU A 104 0.03 -8.24 -2.50
CA LEU A 104 0.73 -6.99 -2.18
C LEU A 104 2.06 -7.25 -1.47
N LYS A 105 2.11 -8.17 -0.50
CA LYS A 105 3.36 -8.59 0.15
C LYS A 105 4.38 -9.11 -0.85
N LEU A 106 3.95 -9.92 -1.82
CA LEU A 106 4.81 -10.44 -2.89
C LEU A 106 5.40 -9.29 -3.73
N PHE A 107 4.59 -8.33 -4.16
CA PHE A 107 5.07 -7.18 -4.93
C PHE A 107 6.00 -6.27 -4.11
N ILE A 108 5.72 -6.05 -2.83
CA ILE A 108 6.61 -5.30 -1.92
C ILE A 108 7.97 -6.00 -1.78
N ALA A 109 7.98 -7.34 -1.58
CA ALA A 109 9.21 -8.10 -1.47
C ALA A 109 10.08 -8.04 -2.76
N ASN A 110 9.45 -7.79 -3.92
CA ASN A 110 10.11 -7.70 -5.22
C ASN A 110 10.14 -6.26 -5.79
N ARG A 111 9.93 -5.24 -4.95
CA ARG A 111 9.80 -3.84 -5.40
C ARG A 111 10.98 -3.38 -6.26
N GLN A 112 12.21 -3.66 -5.83
CA GLN A 112 13.42 -3.24 -6.55
C GLN A 112 13.53 -3.86 -7.95
N GLN A 113 13.11 -5.13 -8.11
CA GLN A 113 13.13 -5.85 -9.38
C GLN A 113 12.09 -5.32 -10.37
N VAL A 114 10.95 -4.84 -9.86
CA VAL A 114 9.84 -4.31 -10.66
C VAL A 114 10.06 -2.83 -10.99
N GLU A 115 10.44 -2.00 -10.01
CA GLU A 115 10.67 -0.56 -10.21
C GLU A 115 11.83 -0.25 -11.15
N GLY A 116 12.91 -1.01 -11.10
CA GLY A 116 14.07 -0.82 -11.97
C GLY A 116 13.75 -0.92 -13.47
N VAL A 117 12.61 -1.48 -13.82
CA VAL A 117 12.15 -1.59 -15.22
C VAL A 117 11.15 -0.50 -15.58
N ILE A 118 10.26 -0.13 -14.68
CA ILE A 118 9.28 0.93 -14.91
C ILE A 118 9.98 2.30 -14.97
N TYR A 119 10.95 2.55 -14.07
CA TYR A 119 11.68 3.80 -13.95
C TYR A 119 13.11 3.77 -14.50
N GLY A 120 13.60 2.60 -14.95
CA GLY A 120 15.00 2.39 -15.37
C GLY A 120 15.37 2.97 -16.74
N THR A 121 14.41 3.23 -17.62
CA THR A 121 14.68 3.86 -18.92
C THR A 121 14.75 5.39 -18.76
N TRP A 122 15.71 6.05 -19.44
CA TRP A 122 15.79 7.52 -19.39
C TRP A 122 14.51 8.19 -19.88
N ALA A 123 13.82 7.59 -20.85
CA ALA A 123 12.52 8.05 -21.36
C ALA A 123 11.43 7.96 -20.28
N GLY A 124 11.36 6.89 -19.51
CA GLY A 124 10.45 6.75 -18.38
C GLY A 124 10.72 7.78 -17.27
N ARG A 125 12.01 8.05 -16.96
CA ARG A 125 12.40 9.09 -16.00
C ARG A 125 12.07 10.49 -16.49
N LEU A 126 12.22 10.77 -17.80
CA LEU A 126 11.86 12.05 -18.38
C LEU A 126 10.35 12.27 -18.36
N LEU A 127 9.56 11.25 -18.75
CA LEU A 127 8.10 11.30 -18.71
C LEU A 127 7.57 11.51 -17.27
N TYR A 128 8.16 10.83 -16.30
CA TYR A 128 7.86 11.01 -14.88
C TYR A 128 8.19 12.43 -14.40
N ARG A 129 9.36 12.98 -14.79
CA ARG A 129 9.73 14.37 -14.49
C ARG A 129 8.75 15.38 -15.08
N ILE A 130 8.34 15.19 -16.34
CA ILE A 130 7.35 16.07 -16.99
C ILE A 130 6.01 15.98 -16.27
N LYS A 131 5.51 14.78 -15.96
CA LYS A 131 4.28 14.57 -15.20
C LYS A 131 4.37 15.22 -13.80
N HIS A 132 5.52 15.11 -13.14
CA HIS A 132 5.75 15.71 -11.83
C HIS A 132 5.81 17.26 -11.90
N LEU A 133 6.39 17.82 -12.95
CA LEU A 133 6.39 19.27 -13.19
C LEU A 133 4.99 19.83 -13.47
N LEU A 134 4.15 19.09 -14.19
CA LEU A 134 2.76 19.47 -14.48
C LEU A 134 1.86 19.38 -13.22
N ASN A 135 2.18 18.48 -12.29
CA ASN A 135 1.45 18.29 -11.03
C ASN A 135 2.13 18.96 -9.82
N ARG A 136 2.97 20.00 -10.05
CA ARG A 136 3.59 20.73 -8.93
C ARG A 136 2.52 21.30 -7.99
N ASN A 137 2.76 21.14 -6.68
CA ASN A 137 1.96 21.80 -5.63
C ASN A 137 2.17 23.33 -5.73
N THR A 138 1.34 23.99 -6.52
CA THR A 138 1.19 25.44 -6.50
C THR A 138 0.11 25.82 -5.49
N ARG A 139 0.08 27.05 -5.00
CA ARG A 139 -0.97 27.52 -4.08
C ARG A 139 -2.39 27.23 -4.58
N ALA A 140 -2.63 27.36 -5.88
CA ALA A 140 -3.93 27.06 -6.51
C ALA A 140 -4.24 25.56 -6.57
N ASN A 141 -3.24 24.72 -6.85
CA ASN A 141 -3.40 23.27 -6.91
C ASN A 141 -3.41 22.61 -5.53
N SER A 142 -2.76 23.23 -4.54
CA SER A 142 -2.68 22.71 -3.17
C SER A 142 -4.08 22.57 -2.54
N GLN A 143 -4.93 23.56 -2.68
CA GLN A 143 -6.32 23.52 -2.17
C GLN A 143 -7.11 22.37 -2.82
N LYS A 144 -7.03 22.23 -4.16
CA LYS A 144 -7.68 21.15 -4.90
C LYS A 144 -7.16 19.76 -4.50
N ASN A 145 -5.85 19.60 -4.32
CA ASN A 145 -5.23 18.34 -3.92
C ASN A 145 -5.60 17.96 -2.48
N ILE A 146 -5.69 18.94 -1.58
CA ILE A 146 -6.09 18.74 -0.18
C ILE A 146 -7.56 18.34 -0.11
N HIS A 147 -8.45 19.03 -0.82
CA HIS A 147 -9.87 18.64 -0.92
C HIS A 147 -10.00 17.20 -1.44
N ALA A 148 -9.37 16.85 -2.55
CA ALA A 148 -9.44 15.49 -3.09
C ALA A 148 -8.89 14.41 -2.14
N HIS A 149 -7.93 14.75 -1.29
CA HIS A 149 -7.38 13.80 -0.32
C HIS A 149 -8.29 13.56 0.88
N TYR A 150 -9.00 14.58 1.36
CA TYR A 150 -9.89 14.49 2.53
C TYR A 150 -11.37 14.31 2.17
N ASP A 151 -11.75 14.51 0.90
CA ASP A 151 -13.13 14.32 0.40
C ASP A 151 -13.58 12.85 0.30
N LEU A 152 -12.72 11.90 0.69
CA LEU A 152 -13.11 10.49 0.85
C LEU A 152 -14.18 10.30 1.94
N GLY A 153 -14.39 11.32 2.78
CA GLY A 153 -15.40 11.37 3.82
C GLY A 153 -15.08 10.55 5.07
N ASN A 154 -15.70 10.90 6.18
CA ASN A 154 -15.48 10.26 7.48
C ASN A 154 -15.78 8.76 7.45
N ALA A 155 -16.78 8.32 6.67
CA ALA A 155 -17.14 6.91 6.53
C ALA A 155 -16.00 6.05 5.96
N PHE A 156 -15.20 6.59 5.03
CA PHE A 156 -14.04 5.87 4.50
C PHE A 156 -12.96 5.71 5.57
N TYR A 157 -12.64 6.76 6.31
CA TYR A 157 -11.61 6.72 7.34
C TYR A 157 -12.00 5.82 8.51
N ALA A 158 -13.27 5.78 8.89
CA ALA A 158 -13.80 4.89 9.92
C ALA A 158 -13.68 3.39 9.59
N LEU A 159 -13.41 3.00 8.32
CA LEU A 159 -13.19 1.61 7.94
C LEU A 159 -11.87 1.04 8.49
N TRP A 160 -10.89 1.86 8.79
CA TRP A 160 -9.54 1.42 9.13
C TRP A 160 -8.84 2.22 10.22
N LEU A 161 -9.34 3.41 10.58
CA LEU A 161 -8.92 4.11 11.80
C LEU A 161 -9.64 3.53 13.01
N ASP A 162 -9.03 3.70 14.17
CA ASP A 162 -9.70 3.47 15.44
C ASP A 162 -10.69 4.62 15.75
N ASP A 163 -11.47 4.48 16.82
CA ASP A 163 -12.54 5.44 17.18
C ASP A 163 -12.03 6.84 17.54
N THR A 164 -10.74 7.01 17.83
CA THR A 164 -10.12 8.33 18.01
C THR A 164 -9.93 9.09 16.71
N MET A 165 -10.13 8.44 15.55
CA MET A 165 -9.91 8.99 14.20
C MET A 165 -8.51 9.61 14.01
N ASN A 166 -7.50 9.12 14.73
CA ASN A 166 -6.14 9.59 14.58
C ASN A 166 -5.51 9.04 13.28
N TYR A 167 -5.29 9.91 12.31
CA TYR A 167 -4.71 9.55 11.01
C TYR A 167 -3.20 9.27 11.06
N SER A 168 -2.48 9.90 11.98
CA SER A 168 -1.04 9.70 12.13
C SER A 168 -0.70 8.41 12.89
N SER A 169 0.54 7.93 12.75
CA SER A 169 0.96 6.66 13.35
C SER A 169 0.80 6.64 14.87
N ALA A 170 0.36 5.50 15.40
CA ALA A 170 0.24 5.27 16.84
C ALA A 170 1.63 5.06 17.49
N TRP A 171 1.70 5.28 18.82
CA TRP A 171 2.90 5.03 19.61
C TRP A 171 2.65 3.89 20.60
N PHE A 172 3.12 2.70 20.26
CA PHE A 172 2.87 1.45 20.98
C PHE A 172 3.79 1.24 22.21
N GLU A 173 4.68 2.17 22.54
CA GLU A 173 5.58 2.10 23.71
C GLU A 173 6.43 0.82 23.78
N GLY A 174 6.70 0.21 22.63
CA GLY A 174 7.46 -1.05 22.52
C GLY A 174 6.60 -2.31 22.44
N ASP A 175 5.31 -2.24 22.68
CA ASP A 175 4.35 -3.35 22.49
C ASP A 175 3.61 -3.24 21.15
N ALA A 176 4.23 -3.74 20.08
CA ALA A 176 3.64 -3.72 18.74
C ALA A 176 2.34 -4.55 18.60
N GLY A 177 2.01 -5.39 19.58
CA GLY A 177 0.76 -6.16 19.66
C GLY A 177 -0.34 -5.47 20.47
N GLY A 178 -0.06 -4.30 21.06
CA GLY A 178 -0.99 -3.55 21.88
C GLY A 178 -2.21 -3.02 21.12
N ASP A 179 -3.19 -2.57 21.88
CA ASP A 179 -4.42 -1.99 21.35
C ASP A 179 -4.15 -0.65 20.62
N MET A 180 -4.70 -0.49 19.42
CA MET A 180 -4.50 0.68 18.57
C MET A 180 -4.99 1.97 19.25
N ARG A 181 -6.18 1.97 19.84
CA ARG A 181 -6.74 3.14 20.52
C ARG A 181 -5.84 3.61 21.67
N THR A 182 -5.39 2.66 22.50
CA THR A 182 -4.47 2.93 23.59
C THR A 182 -3.16 3.54 23.11
N ALA A 183 -2.58 3.01 22.03
CA ALA A 183 -1.36 3.52 21.43
C ALA A 183 -1.55 4.91 20.77
N GLN A 184 -2.72 5.19 20.20
CA GLN A 184 -3.06 6.51 19.68
C GLN A 184 -3.19 7.55 20.82
N LEU A 185 -3.89 7.21 21.90
CA LEU A 185 -4.00 8.08 23.08
C LEU A 185 -2.63 8.30 23.75
N ALA A 186 -1.78 7.27 23.83
CA ALA A 186 -0.41 7.39 24.33
C ALA A 186 0.42 8.41 23.52
N LYS A 187 0.32 8.36 22.17
CA LYS A 187 0.95 9.33 21.28
C LYS A 187 0.48 10.76 21.57
N VAL A 188 -0.83 10.98 21.64
CA VAL A 188 -1.41 12.31 21.88
C VAL A 188 -0.98 12.85 23.25
N ARG A 189 -1.07 12.03 24.28
CA ARG A 189 -0.63 12.39 25.64
C ARG A 189 0.86 12.73 25.69
N ARG A 190 1.69 11.98 24.97
CA ARG A 190 3.11 12.28 24.84
C ARG A 190 3.34 13.63 24.19
N ALA A 191 2.62 13.96 23.09
CA ALA A 191 2.76 15.24 22.41
C ALA A 191 2.45 16.42 23.35
N LEU A 192 1.35 16.37 24.08
CA LEU A 192 0.95 17.39 25.06
C LEU A 192 1.96 17.54 26.21
N ARG A 193 2.47 16.41 26.75
CA ARG A 193 3.52 16.43 27.78
C ARG A 193 4.83 17.04 27.26
N MET A 194 5.25 16.67 26.06
CA MET A 194 6.48 17.24 25.44
C MET A 194 6.35 18.73 25.14
N ALA A 195 5.14 19.20 24.82
CA ALA A 195 4.85 20.63 24.68
C ALA A 195 4.77 21.36 26.03
N GLY A 196 4.79 20.63 27.14
CA GLY A 196 4.75 21.20 28.49
C GLY A 196 3.39 21.77 28.89
N VAL A 197 2.30 21.31 28.27
CA VAL A 197 0.94 21.83 28.48
C VAL A 197 0.50 21.63 29.93
N GLN A 198 0.02 22.74 30.53
CA GLN A 198 -0.47 22.80 31.93
C GLN A 198 -1.95 23.24 31.96
N PRO A 199 -2.67 22.96 33.05
CA PRO A 199 -4.03 23.46 33.24
C PRO A 199 -4.10 24.98 33.08
N GLY A 200 -5.07 25.45 32.28
CA GLY A 200 -5.27 26.87 32.00
C GLY A 200 -4.50 27.42 30.81
N ASP A 201 -3.58 26.61 30.21
CA ASP A 201 -2.85 27.02 29.02
C ASP A 201 -3.76 27.17 27.79
N ARG A 202 -3.29 27.97 26.83
CA ARG A 202 -3.91 28.14 25.52
C ARG A 202 -3.05 27.46 24.47
N VAL A 203 -3.58 26.43 23.83
CA VAL A 203 -2.90 25.63 22.84
C VAL A 203 -3.42 25.98 21.45
N LEU A 204 -2.53 26.11 20.47
CA LEU A 204 -2.87 26.20 19.05
C LEU A 204 -2.43 24.92 18.35
N GLU A 205 -3.37 24.20 17.73
CA GLU A 205 -3.11 23.02 16.90
C GLU A 205 -3.31 23.33 15.42
N ILE A 206 -2.25 23.21 14.62
CA ILE A 206 -2.29 23.41 13.18
C ILE A 206 -2.44 22.05 12.51
N GLY A 207 -3.62 21.80 11.90
CA GLY A 207 -3.98 20.50 11.35
C GLY A 207 -4.62 19.59 12.40
N CYS A 208 -5.66 20.06 13.08
CA CYS A 208 -6.30 19.37 14.21
C CYS A 208 -7.00 18.04 13.84
N GLY A 209 -7.09 17.71 12.56
CA GLY A 209 -7.74 16.47 12.14
C GLY A 209 -9.18 16.39 12.66
N TRP A 210 -9.54 15.25 13.24
CA TRP A 210 -10.85 14.99 13.85
C TRP A 210 -10.92 15.37 15.34
N GLY A 211 -9.92 16.10 15.87
CA GLY A 211 -10.01 16.71 17.20
C GLY A 211 -9.51 15.88 18.37
N ALA A 212 -8.90 14.71 18.16
CA ALA A 212 -8.46 13.84 19.27
C ALA A 212 -7.45 14.51 20.23
N LEU A 213 -6.56 15.37 19.72
CA LEU A 213 -5.65 16.13 20.59
C LEU A 213 -6.40 17.25 21.32
N ALA A 214 -7.37 17.88 20.67
CA ALA A 214 -8.20 18.89 21.28
C ALA A 214 -9.04 18.34 22.45
N GLU A 215 -9.63 17.15 22.25
CA GLU A 215 -10.36 16.44 23.30
C GLU A 215 -9.46 16.16 24.51
N MET A 216 -8.28 15.59 24.29
CA MET A 216 -7.36 15.26 25.38
C MET A 216 -6.79 16.51 26.07
N ALA A 217 -6.45 17.54 25.32
CA ALA A 217 -5.94 18.79 25.88
C ALA A 217 -6.94 19.45 26.82
N THR A 218 -8.22 19.40 26.46
CA THR A 218 -9.29 20.00 27.29
C THR A 218 -9.70 19.10 28.44
N THR A 219 -9.86 17.79 28.23
CA THR A 219 -10.39 16.86 29.25
C THR A 219 -9.34 16.37 30.23
N GLU A 220 -8.12 16.01 29.78
CA GLU A 220 -7.07 15.48 30.66
C GLU A 220 -6.11 16.57 31.16
N PHE A 221 -5.81 17.59 30.33
CA PHE A 221 -4.81 18.61 30.67
C PHE A 221 -5.42 19.91 31.18
N GLY A 222 -6.74 20.11 31.08
CA GLY A 222 -7.42 21.32 31.52
C GLY A 222 -7.01 22.57 30.73
N ALA A 223 -6.53 22.41 29.50
CA ALA A 223 -6.14 23.50 28.63
C ALA A 223 -7.32 23.98 27.76
N THR A 224 -7.18 25.14 27.15
CA THR A 224 -8.06 25.62 26.08
C THR A 224 -7.35 25.42 24.76
N LEU A 225 -8.02 24.83 23.77
CA LEU A 225 -7.40 24.56 22.48
C LEU A 225 -8.13 25.30 21.36
N THR A 226 -7.36 25.90 20.44
CA THR A 226 -7.84 26.40 19.15
C THR A 226 -7.24 25.53 18.06
N GLY A 227 -8.08 24.76 17.35
CA GLY A 227 -7.66 23.91 16.24
C GLY A 227 -7.93 24.59 14.90
N VAL A 228 -7.04 24.37 13.91
CA VAL A 228 -7.28 24.78 12.51
C VAL A 228 -7.14 23.57 11.60
N THR A 229 -8.08 23.41 10.67
CA THR A 229 -8.07 22.37 9.64
C THR A 229 -8.48 22.96 8.29
N LEU A 230 -8.06 22.30 7.20
CA LEU A 230 -8.49 22.65 5.84
C LEU A 230 -9.68 21.80 5.36
N SER A 231 -10.12 20.82 6.15
CA SER A 231 -11.21 19.91 5.82
C SER A 231 -12.48 20.31 6.55
N THR A 232 -13.56 20.59 5.78
CA THR A 232 -14.89 20.85 6.33
C THR A 232 -15.49 19.63 7.02
N GLU A 233 -15.19 18.42 6.52
CA GLU A 233 -15.61 17.14 7.11
C GLU A 233 -14.99 16.91 8.47
N GLN A 234 -13.68 17.17 8.61
CA GLN A 234 -12.98 17.07 9.88
C GLN A 234 -13.48 18.12 10.89
N LEU A 235 -13.70 19.36 10.41
CA LEU A 235 -14.21 20.43 11.27
C LEU A 235 -15.62 20.14 11.80
N ALA A 236 -16.48 19.53 10.98
CA ALA A 236 -17.84 19.18 11.38
C ALA A 236 -17.87 18.02 12.39
N PHE A 237 -16.83 17.17 12.41
CA PHE A 237 -16.71 16.05 13.34
C PHE A 237 -16.10 16.48 14.69
N ALA A 238 -15.08 17.34 14.66
CA ALA A 238 -14.37 17.84 15.84
C ALA A 238 -15.21 18.85 16.64
#